data_bd407f4889508c6b93fa4a8c5d36c9a2
#
_entry.id   bd407f4889508c6b93fa4a8c5d36c9a2
#
_cell.length_a   1.000
_cell.length_b   1.000
_cell.length_c   1.000
_cell.angle_alpha   90.00
_cell.angle_beta   90.00
_cell.angle_gamma   90.00
#
_symmetry.space_group_name_H-M   'P 1'
#
loop_
_entity.id
_entity.type
_entity.pdbx_description
1 polymer ?
#
loop_
_entity_poly.entity_id
_entity_poly.type
_entity_poly.pdbx_seq_one_letter_code
_entity_poly.pdbx_strand_id
1 'polypeptide(L)'
;MKIIKATYGGSDCTEQVRMRIMNDKLLMRACNNIIGDPRPGIKKQLEIQYRMDDENRTAIYEEGNLVNLSSVKLNRLGIFYSNNDDKTIWPAIYKSLDTIQVASEGKADIITCMWEFMICNPFHQIISWYKLPSHLTQLLQIMQCLYLAKEMNYEYVSFLEHDVMYPEGYFDYPDFNKGFVLTNMNYGGLCKDGWQNRKQNDEPFHQMTMHLDDAIQHCLFILPNALKTNSGNIEKQTNRITWECKNQAIHINHGIHFTSHYSIYDKTNLTETHPYWGNYSDYTNLFF
;
A
#
# COMPACT_ATOMS: atom_id res chain seq x y z
N MET A 1 16.87 13.30 -5.61
CA MET A 1 17.60 13.52 -4.33
C MET A 1 18.84 12.64 -4.23
N LYS A 2 19.97 13.13 -3.65
CA LYS A 2 21.19 12.35 -3.45
C LYS A 2 21.68 12.49 -2.00
N ILE A 3 21.75 11.39 -1.26
CA ILE A 3 22.35 11.39 0.09
C ILE A 3 23.88 11.48 -0.05
N ILE A 4 24.45 12.50 0.57
CA ILE A 4 25.90 12.72 0.63
C ILE A 4 26.47 11.90 1.77
N LYS A 5 25.91 12.09 2.98
CA LYS A 5 26.32 11.42 4.21
C LYS A 5 25.13 11.30 5.16
N ALA A 6 25.06 10.22 5.92
CA ALA A 6 24.13 10.09 7.04
C ALA A 6 24.83 9.47 8.25
N THR A 7 24.53 9.99 9.46
CA THR A 7 25.04 9.43 10.71
C THR A 7 23.91 9.27 11.72
N TYR A 8 23.92 8.16 12.46
CA TYR A 8 22.97 7.90 13.52
C TYR A 8 23.69 7.60 14.83
N GLY A 9 23.46 8.42 15.85
CA GLY A 9 24.21 8.35 17.08
C GLY A 9 25.74 8.50 16.89
N GLY A 10 26.18 9.17 15.82
CA GLY A 10 27.57 9.39 15.45
C GLY A 10 28.20 8.27 14.58
N SER A 11 27.48 7.16 14.34
CA SER A 11 27.93 6.09 13.44
C SER A 11 27.45 6.33 12.02
N ASP A 12 28.27 5.99 11.01
CA ASP A 12 27.90 6.11 9.60
C ASP A 12 26.79 5.11 9.25
N CYS A 13 25.71 5.61 8.64
CA CYS A 13 24.58 4.82 8.16
C CYS A 13 24.16 5.26 6.73
N THR A 14 25.10 5.82 5.99
CA THR A 14 24.83 6.42 4.67
C THR A 14 24.19 5.41 3.71
N GLU A 15 24.69 4.18 3.64
CA GLU A 15 24.15 3.18 2.73
C GLU A 15 22.76 2.70 3.16
N GLN A 16 22.51 2.52 4.46
CA GLN A 16 21.19 2.15 4.98
C GLN A 16 20.13 3.21 4.61
N VAL A 17 20.51 4.49 4.67
CA VAL A 17 19.62 5.60 4.30
C VAL A 17 19.44 5.66 2.77
N ARG A 18 20.51 5.46 1.99
CA ARG A 18 20.45 5.44 0.51
C ARG A 18 19.50 4.37 -0.02
N MET A 19 19.53 3.18 0.54
CA MET A 19 18.64 2.07 0.15
C MET A 19 17.15 2.35 0.42
N ARG A 20 16.82 3.42 1.15
CA ARG A 20 15.45 3.82 1.45
C ARG A 20 14.94 4.97 0.57
N ILE A 21 15.77 5.43 -0.37
CA ILE A 21 15.32 6.43 -1.34
C ILE A 21 14.51 5.74 -2.42
N MET A 22 13.33 6.28 -2.68
CA MET A 22 12.44 5.85 -3.75
C MET A 22 11.81 7.06 -4.42
N ASN A 23 11.79 7.05 -5.74
CA ASN A 23 11.19 8.13 -6.53
C ASN A 23 11.63 9.52 -6.04
N ASP A 24 12.94 9.69 -5.79
CA ASP A 24 13.53 10.91 -5.25
C ASP A 24 13.00 11.35 -3.87
N LYS A 25 12.42 10.42 -3.12
CA LYS A 25 11.92 10.63 -1.77
C LYS A 25 12.60 9.70 -0.77
N LEU A 26 12.94 10.23 0.41
CA LEU A 26 13.33 9.43 1.57
C LEU A 26 12.20 9.46 2.61
N LEU A 27 11.63 8.30 2.86
CA LEU A 27 10.60 8.10 3.87
C LEU A 27 11.01 6.97 4.80
N MET A 28 11.30 7.29 6.07
CA MET A 28 11.68 6.29 7.09
C MET A 28 11.51 6.84 8.50
N ARG A 29 11.57 5.99 9.53
CA ARG A 29 11.76 6.45 10.91
C ARG A 29 13.25 6.43 11.27
N ALA A 30 13.70 7.46 11.99
CA ALA A 30 15.02 7.48 12.62
C ALA A 30 15.00 6.53 13.83
N CYS A 31 15.25 5.23 13.63
CA CYS A 31 15.17 4.25 14.70
C CYS A 31 16.17 3.11 14.54
N ASN A 32 16.45 2.43 15.66
CA ASN A 32 17.39 1.32 15.76
C ASN A 32 17.02 0.14 14.84
N ASN A 33 15.73 -0.14 14.67
CA ASN A 33 15.25 -1.26 13.86
C ASN A 33 15.57 -1.09 12.36
N ILE A 34 15.74 0.15 11.91
CA ILE A 34 16.00 0.46 10.49
C ILE A 34 17.50 0.70 10.26
N ILE A 35 18.16 1.37 11.19
CA ILE A 35 19.55 1.86 11.01
C ILE A 35 20.56 0.99 11.78
N GLY A 36 20.11 0.27 12.80
CA GLY A 36 20.93 -0.41 13.80
C GLY A 36 21.06 0.41 15.08
N ASP A 37 21.53 -0.20 16.14
CA ASP A 37 21.74 0.44 17.44
C ASP A 37 23.23 0.62 17.76
N PRO A 38 23.85 1.74 17.33
CA PRO A 38 25.27 1.98 17.57
C PRO A 38 25.61 2.32 19.04
N ARG A 39 24.60 2.71 19.85
CA ARG A 39 24.75 3.11 21.25
C ARG A 39 23.55 2.66 22.08
N PRO A 40 23.48 1.41 22.55
CA PRO A 40 22.35 0.90 23.34
C PRO A 40 22.06 1.74 24.57
N GLY A 41 20.77 2.02 24.82
CA GLY A 41 20.33 2.76 26.01
C GLY A 41 20.49 4.29 25.92
N ILE A 42 21.00 4.84 24.81
CA ILE A 42 21.16 6.29 24.62
C ILE A 42 20.25 6.74 23.47
N LYS A 43 19.46 7.79 23.72
CA LYS A 43 18.68 8.46 22.65
C LYS A 43 19.60 9.06 21.60
N LYS A 44 19.31 8.81 20.34
CA LYS A 44 20.16 9.17 19.19
C LYS A 44 19.50 10.22 18.31
N GLN A 45 20.33 10.84 17.48
CA GLN A 45 19.88 11.68 16.37
C GLN A 45 20.38 11.08 15.06
N LEU A 46 19.53 11.19 14.03
CA LEU A 46 19.89 10.94 12.66
C LEU A 46 20.16 12.27 11.97
N GLU A 47 21.41 12.48 11.57
CA GLU A 47 21.82 13.59 10.74
C GLU A 47 21.98 13.12 9.30
N ILE A 48 21.37 13.83 8.34
CA ILE A 48 21.42 13.52 6.93
C ILE A 48 21.89 14.74 6.16
N GLN A 49 23.01 14.63 5.47
CA GLN A 49 23.49 15.60 4.48
C GLN A 49 23.09 15.10 3.08
N TYR A 50 22.36 15.91 2.35
CA TYR A 50 21.81 15.51 1.06
C TYR A 50 21.79 16.67 0.06
N ARG A 51 21.77 16.34 -1.23
CA ARG A 51 21.55 17.31 -2.31
C ARG A 51 20.16 17.13 -2.88
N MET A 52 19.42 18.22 -2.99
CA MET A 52 18.11 18.30 -3.58
C MET A 52 18.00 19.63 -4.34
N ASP A 53 17.51 19.58 -5.58
CA ASP A 53 17.37 20.75 -6.46
C ASP A 53 18.70 21.55 -6.58
N ASP A 54 19.82 20.81 -6.74
CA ASP A 54 21.21 21.30 -6.79
C ASP A 54 21.73 22.02 -5.54
N GLU A 55 20.95 22.03 -4.46
CA GLU A 55 21.36 22.59 -3.16
C GLU A 55 21.80 21.49 -2.19
N ASN A 56 22.89 21.73 -1.47
CA ASN A 56 23.29 20.90 -0.33
C ASN A 56 22.52 21.32 0.91
N ARG A 57 21.86 20.37 1.55
CA ARG A 57 21.03 20.57 2.75
C ARG A 57 21.45 19.60 3.85
N THR A 58 21.15 19.97 5.10
CA THR A 58 21.30 19.09 6.26
C THR A 58 19.98 19.03 7.01
N ALA A 59 19.56 17.82 7.39
CA ALA A 59 18.40 17.58 8.22
C ALA A 59 18.79 16.74 9.44
N ILE A 60 18.21 17.06 10.61
CA ILE A 60 18.45 16.36 11.87
C ILE A 60 17.13 15.88 12.44
N TYR A 61 17.07 14.61 12.80
CA TYR A 61 15.88 13.96 13.34
C TYR A 61 16.22 13.25 14.65
N GLU A 62 15.40 13.46 15.68
CA GLU A 62 15.48 12.70 16.92
C GLU A 62 15.07 11.23 16.68
N GLU A 63 15.61 10.32 17.50
CA GLU A 63 15.19 8.92 17.50
C GLU A 63 13.68 8.80 17.67
N GLY A 64 13.04 8.01 16.81
CA GLY A 64 11.59 7.83 16.71
C GLY A 64 10.89 8.78 15.74
N ASN A 65 11.52 9.89 15.34
CA ASN A 65 10.92 10.84 14.43
C ASN A 65 10.81 10.28 13.00
N LEU A 66 9.77 10.72 12.31
CA LEU A 66 9.59 10.43 10.89
C LEU A 66 10.53 11.34 10.07
N VAL A 67 11.31 10.72 9.20
CA VAL A 67 12.11 11.36 8.16
C VAL A 67 11.27 11.39 6.89
N ASN A 68 11.00 12.59 6.39
CA ASN A 68 10.29 12.79 5.12
C ASN A 68 11.00 13.87 4.33
N LEU A 69 11.88 13.46 3.41
CA LEU A 69 12.61 14.35 2.49
C LEU A 69 12.12 14.06 1.07
N SER A 70 11.58 15.07 0.41
CA SER A 70 11.08 14.98 -0.98
C SER A 70 11.20 16.33 -1.67
N SER A 71 11.55 16.34 -2.96
CA SER A 71 11.45 17.52 -3.83
C SER A 71 10.00 17.78 -4.26
N VAL A 72 9.18 16.73 -4.32
CA VAL A 72 7.76 16.80 -4.70
C VAL A 72 6.90 16.35 -3.53
N LYS A 73 5.96 17.18 -3.12
CA LYS A 73 4.93 16.81 -2.14
C LYS A 73 3.75 16.21 -2.89
N LEU A 74 3.60 14.89 -2.83
CA LEU A 74 2.40 14.23 -3.31
C LEU A 74 1.31 14.32 -2.24
N ASN A 75 0.06 14.52 -2.66
CA ASN A 75 -1.09 14.55 -1.76
C ASN A 75 -1.87 13.23 -1.70
N ARG A 76 -1.44 12.22 -2.48
CA ARG A 76 -2.05 10.90 -2.61
C ARG A 76 -1.17 9.84 -1.98
N LEU A 77 -1.79 8.94 -1.22
CA LEU A 77 -1.13 7.82 -0.57
C LEU A 77 -1.85 6.52 -0.92
N GLY A 78 -1.11 5.50 -1.33
CA GLY A 78 -1.58 4.12 -1.35
C GLY A 78 -1.23 3.41 -0.04
N ILE A 79 -2.21 2.77 0.58
CA ILE A 79 -2.02 1.91 1.75
C ILE A 79 -2.15 0.46 1.29
N PHE A 80 -1.02 -0.23 1.19
CA PHE A 80 -0.96 -1.65 0.89
C PHE A 80 -0.94 -2.44 2.19
N TYR A 81 -1.83 -3.40 2.34
CA TYR A 81 -1.92 -4.21 3.53
C TYR A 81 -2.08 -5.70 3.20
N SER A 82 -1.57 -6.55 4.09
CA SER A 82 -1.80 -7.99 4.05
C SER A 82 -1.98 -8.51 5.47
N ASN A 83 -3.07 -9.23 5.70
CA ASN A 83 -3.36 -9.91 6.96
C ASN A 83 -3.12 -11.43 6.87
N ASN A 84 -2.27 -11.84 5.94
CA ASN A 84 -1.91 -13.23 5.71
C ASN A 84 -0.39 -13.38 5.66
N ASP A 85 0.15 -14.39 6.37
CA ASP A 85 1.58 -14.71 6.40
C ASP A 85 1.92 -16.00 5.63
N ASP A 86 0.96 -16.60 4.95
CA ASP A 86 1.19 -17.80 4.15
C ASP A 86 2.15 -17.49 3.00
N LYS A 87 3.34 -18.08 3.07
CA LYS A 87 4.38 -17.88 2.05
C LYS A 87 4.00 -18.36 0.67
N THR A 88 2.96 -19.18 0.56
CA THR A 88 2.44 -19.64 -0.73
C THR A 88 1.83 -18.51 -1.54
N ILE A 89 1.31 -17.44 -0.89
CA ILE A 89 0.78 -16.27 -1.59
C ILE A 89 1.82 -15.19 -1.91
N TRP A 90 3.07 -15.35 -1.46
CA TRP A 90 4.12 -14.35 -1.72
C TRP A 90 4.33 -14.01 -3.19
N PRO A 91 4.27 -14.96 -4.15
CA PRO A 91 4.33 -14.60 -5.57
C PRO A 91 3.27 -13.58 -5.99
N ALA A 92 2.03 -13.72 -5.50
CA ALA A 92 0.96 -12.76 -5.75
C ALA A 92 1.25 -11.40 -5.09
N ILE A 93 1.74 -11.40 -3.84
CA ILE A 93 2.15 -10.19 -3.13
C ILE A 93 3.25 -9.44 -3.89
N TYR A 94 4.31 -10.13 -4.32
CA TYR A 94 5.40 -9.51 -5.09
C TYR A 94 4.88 -8.94 -6.41
N LYS A 95 4.03 -9.68 -7.11
CA LYS A 95 3.42 -9.21 -8.36
C LYS A 95 2.59 -7.95 -8.14
N SER A 96 1.79 -7.90 -7.07
CA SER A 96 1.03 -6.71 -6.69
C SER A 96 1.94 -5.52 -6.41
N LEU A 97 3.01 -5.71 -5.62
CA LEU A 97 3.98 -4.65 -5.31
C LEU A 97 4.69 -4.12 -6.56
N ASP A 98 5.09 -5.00 -7.49
CA ASP A 98 5.71 -4.60 -8.76
C ASP A 98 4.76 -3.71 -9.59
N THR A 99 3.49 -4.10 -9.69
CA THR A 99 2.50 -3.32 -10.44
C THR A 99 2.17 -1.98 -9.75
N ILE A 100 2.11 -1.96 -8.41
CA ILE A 100 1.92 -0.74 -7.63
C ILE A 100 3.09 0.22 -7.82
N GLN A 101 4.32 -0.28 -7.90
CA GLN A 101 5.50 0.55 -8.14
C GLN A 101 5.37 1.34 -9.43
N VAL A 102 4.96 0.67 -10.52
CA VAL A 102 4.72 1.33 -11.81
C VAL A 102 3.53 2.29 -11.72
N ALA A 103 2.41 1.85 -11.14
CA ALA A 103 1.18 2.64 -11.05
C ALA A 103 1.35 3.92 -10.22
N SER A 104 2.18 3.90 -9.18
CA SER A 104 2.35 5.01 -8.24
C SER A 104 3.46 6.00 -8.62
N GLU A 105 4.28 5.69 -9.62
CA GLU A 105 5.42 6.53 -10.00
C GLU A 105 5.02 7.99 -10.30
N GLY A 106 5.55 8.93 -9.51
CA GLY A 106 5.25 10.36 -9.62
C GLY A 106 3.80 10.77 -9.30
N LYS A 107 2.94 9.84 -8.84
CA LYS A 107 1.50 10.06 -8.62
C LYS A 107 1.08 9.90 -7.16
N ALA A 108 1.59 8.89 -6.49
CA ALA A 108 1.26 8.59 -5.11
C ALA A 108 2.46 8.01 -4.36
N ASP A 109 2.52 8.26 -3.06
CA ASP A 109 3.41 7.53 -2.17
C ASP A 109 2.74 6.23 -1.72
N ILE A 110 3.53 5.23 -1.35
CA ILE A 110 3.01 3.95 -0.89
C ILE A 110 3.56 3.62 0.49
N ILE A 111 2.67 3.22 1.39
CA ILE A 111 3.01 2.61 2.68
C ILE A 111 2.49 1.18 2.68
N THR A 112 3.31 0.24 3.14
CA THR A 112 2.90 -1.15 3.28
C THR A 112 2.79 -1.54 4.75
N CYS A 113 1.75 -2.26 5.14
CA CYS A 113 1.59 -2.85 6.47
C CYS A 113 1.38 -4.36 6.35
N MET A 114 2.36 -5.12 6.85
CA MET A 114 2.42 -6.57 6.71
C MET A 114 2.84 -7.21 8.02
N TRP A 115 2.73 -8.55 8.14
CA TRP A 115 3.15 -9.28 9.33
C TRP A 115 4.64 -9.45 9.45
N GLU A 116 5.34 -9.52 8.31
CA GLU A 116 6.78 -9.70 8.24
C GLU A 116 7.43 -8.62 7.38
N PHE A 117 8.71 -8.39 7.63
CA PHE A 117 9.52 -7.53 6.79
C PHE A 117 9.87 -8.26 5.48
N MET A 118 9.54 -7.67 4.36
CA MET A 118 9.90 -8.19 3.03
C MET A 118 11.09 -7.42 2.46
N ILE A 119 12.21 -8.11 2.25
CA ILE A 119 13.47 -7.50 1.77
C ILE A 119 13.30 -6.85 0.40
N CYS A 120 12.54 -7.49 -0.49
CA CYS A 120 12.30 -7.00 -1.86
C CYS A 120 11.15 -5.98 -1.97
N ASN A 121 10.52 -5.60 -0.84
CA ASN A 121 9.48 -4.58 -0.87
C ASN A 121 10.14 -3.19 -1.02
N PRO A 122 9.85 -2.47 -2.13
CA PRO A 122 10.46 -1.19 -2.40
C PRO A 122 9.89 -0.04 -1.56
N PHE A 123 8.79 -0.24 -0.83
CA PHE A 123 8.04 0.80 -0.15
C PHE A 123 8.36 0.91 1.34
N HIS A 124 7.88 1.99 1.97
CA HIS A 124 7.97 2.13 3.42
C HIS A 124 7.14 1.05 4.12
N GLN A 125 7.81 0.20 4.90
CA GLN A 125 7.17 -0.92 5.56
C GLN A 125 6.85 -0.63 7.02
N ILE A 126 5.63 -0.92 7.42
CA ILE A 126 5.18 -1.02 8.79
C ILE A 126 4.96 -2.50 9.10
N ILE A 127 5.52 -2.98 10.20
CA ILE A 127 5.23 -4.32 10.69
C ILE A 127 3.97 -4.24 11.56
N SER A 128 2.97 -5.04 11.21
CA SER A 128 1.75 -5.15 12.01
C SER A 128 2.01 -5.77 13.38
N TRP A 129 1.48 -5.16 14.42
CA TRP A 129 1.54 -5.72 15.78
C TRP A 129 0.58 -6.89 15.96
N TYR A 130 -0.48 -6.95 15.12
CA TYR A 130 -1.49 -7.99 15.16
C TYR A 130 -1.27 -8.99 14.03
N LYS A 131 -1.21 -10.28 14.36
CA LYS A 131 -0.90 -11.36 13.43
C LYS A 131 -1.99 -12.43 13.46
N LEU A 132 -3.23 -12.04 13.22
CA LEU A 132 -4.36 -12.94 13.11
C LEU A 132 -5.05 -12.74 11.75
N PRO A 133 -5.38 -13.82 11.04
CA PRO A 133 -6.11 -13.72 9.78
C PRO A 133 -7.57 -13.32 10.06
N SER A 134 -7.84 -12.02 10.12
CA SER A 134 -9.17 -11.51 10.43
C SER A 134 -9.39 -10.10 9.86
N HIS A 135 -10.64 -9.74 9.67
CA HIS A 135 -11.02 -8.38 9.30
C HIS A 135 -10.62 -7.33 10.35
N LEU A 136 -10.58 -7.72 11.62
CA LEU A 136 -10.08 -6.84 12.69
C LEU A 136 -8.61 -6.50 12.49
N THR A 137 -7.76 -7.50 12.18
CA THR A 137 -6.34 -7.27 11.92
C THR A 137 -6.15 -6.37 10.70
N GLN A 138 -6.88 -6.61 9.62
CA GLN A 138 -6.88 -5.78 8.44
C GLN A 138 -7.23 -4.31 8.77
N LEU A 139 -8.31 -4.10 9.54
CA LEU A 139 -8.70 -2.77 10.00
C LEU A 139 -7.60 -2.09 10.81
N LEU A 140 -6.95 -2.81 11.73
CA LEU A 140 -5.89 -2.28 12.59
C LEU A 140 -4.62 -1.94 11.78
N GLN A 141 -4.28 -2.74 10.76
CA GLN A 141 -3.20 -2.44 9.83
C GLN A 141 -3.47 -1.14 9.06
N ILE A 142 -4.68 -1.00 8.52
CA ILE A 142 -5.12 0.21 7.83
C ILE A 142 -5.03 1.42 8.76
N MET A 143 -5.54 1.32 9.98
CA MET A 143 -5.48 2.41 10.96
C MET A 143 -4.06 2.84 11.30
N GLN A 144 -3.12 1.90 11.46
CA GLN A 144 -1.70 2.22 11.65
C GLN A 144 -1.16 3.09 10.50
N CYS A 145 -1.49 2.74 9.27
CA CYS A 145 -1.09 3.51 8.09
C CYS A 145 -1.78 4.88 8.02
N LEU A 146 -3.07 4.96 8.34
CA LEU A 146 -3.83 6.22 8.32
C LEU A 146 -3.29 7.24 9.33
N TYR A 147 -2.91 6.82 10.54
CA TYR A 147 -2.31 7.73 11.51
C TYR A 147 -0.94 8.23 11.05
N LEU A 148 -0.13 7.38 10.44
CA LEU A 148 1.13 7.82 9.84
C LEU A 148 0.87 8.78 8.66
N ALA A 149 -0.11 8.49 7.82
CA ALA A 149 -0.53 9.36 6.72
C ALA A 149 -0.92 10.77 7.21
N LYS A 150 -1.58 10.84 8.38
CA LYS A 150 -1.97 12.11 9.01
C LYS A 150 -0.76 12.91 9.49
N GLU A 151 0.24 12.27 10.11
CA GLU A 151 1.51 12.90 10.49
C GLU A 151 2.24 13.48 9.25
N MET A 152 2.04 12.86 8.08
CA MET A 152 2.69 13.24 6.83
C MET A 152 1.87 14.22 5.98
N ASN A 153 0.67 14.61 6.41
CA ASN A 153 -0.23 15.55 5.74
C ASN A 153 -0.63 15.13 4.31
N TYR A 154 -0.96 13.85 4.08
CA TYR A 154 -1.63 13.42 2.86
C TYR A 154 -3.09 13.86 2.86
N GLU A 155 -3.66 14.00 1.68
CA GLU A 155 -5.05 14.40 1.49
C GLU A 155 -5.93 13.21 1.12
N TYR A 156 -5.45 12.35 0.22
CA TYR A 156 -6.18 11.19 -0.29
C TYR A 156 -5.47 9.90 0.07
N VAL A 157 -6.26 8.87 0.37
CA VAL A 157 -5.77 7.51 0.63
C VAL A 157 -6.50 6.51 -0.24
N SER A 158 -5.75 5.66 -0.95
CA SER A 158 -6.25 4.53 -1.72
C SER A 158 -5.92 3.24 -0.99
N PHE A 159 -6.88 2.34 -0.87
CA PHE A 159 -6.69 1.05 -0.22
C PHE A 159 -6.27 0.00 -1.24
N LEU A 160 -5.16 -0.69 -0.98
CA LEU A 160 -4.52 -1.61 -1.90
C LEU A 160 -4.37 -2.98 -1.24
N GLU A 161 -4.96 -4.01 -1.84
CA GLU A 161 -4.86 -5.38 -1.34
C GLU A 161 -3.67 -6.13 -1.95
N HIS A 162 -3.20 -7.12 -1.22
CA HIS A 162 -1.97 -7.87 -1.51
C HIS A 162 -2.08 -8.83 -2.72
N ASP A 163 -3.28 -9.05 -3.20
CA ASP A 163 -3.62 -9.94 -4.30
C ASP A 163 -4.29 -9.22 -5.48
N VAL A 164 -3.99 -7.92 -5.63
CA VAL A 164 -4.50 -7.10 -6.74
C VAL A 164 -3.35 -6.50 -7.54
N MET A 165 -3.37 -6.69 -8.85
CA MET A 165 -2.50 -5.97 -9.78
C MET A 165 -3.14 -4.64 -10.17
N TYR A 166 -2.40 -3.55 -9.97
CA TYR A 166 -2.85 -2.19 -10.26
C TYR A 166 -2.21 -1.69 -11.55
N PRO A 167 -3.00 -1.25 -12.56
CA PRO A 167 -2.45 -0.79 -13.83
C PRO A 167 -1.84 0.61 -13.72
N GLU A 168 -0.96 0.93 -14.64
CA GLU A 168 -0.54 2.31 -14.89
C GLU A 168 -1.77 3.21 -15.04
N GLY A 169 -1.73 4.41 -14.41
CA GLY A 169 -2.86 5.33 -14.37
C GLY A 169 -3.87 5.07 -13.24
N TYR A 170 -3.67 4.05 -12.40
CA TYR A 170 -4.57 3.79 -11.26
C TYR A 170 -4.68 4.96 -10.29
N PHE A 171 -3.63 5.76 -10.14
CA PHE A 171 -3.63 6.96 -9.29
C PHE A 171 -3.96 8.25 -10.04
N ASP A 172 -4.39 8.19 -11.31
CA ASP A 172 -4.80 9.37 -12.10
C ASP A 172 -6.28 9.75 -11.89
N TYR A 173 -6.90 9.26 -10.81
CA TYR A 173 -8.28 9.58 -10.48
C TYR A 173 -8.48 11.10 -10.29
N PRO A 174 -9.70 11.63 -10.59
CA PRO A 174 -10.00 13.04 -10.40
C PRO A 174 -10.04 13.40 -8.91
N ASP A 175 -9.78 14.67 -8.60
CA ASP A 175 -10.04 15.20 -7.25
C ASP A 175 -11.54 15.16 -6.95
N PHE A 176 -11.89 14.92 -5.71
CA PHE A 176 -13.29 14.82 -5.25
C PHE A 176 -13.43 15.41 -3.84
N ASN A 177 -14.68 15.72 -3.46
CA ASN A 177 -14.96 16.37 -2.19
C ASN A 177 -14.93 15.41 -0.99
N LYS A 178 -14.64 15.93 0.20
CA LYS A 178 -14.82 15.21 1.47
C LYS A 178 -16.26 14.69 1.61
N GLY A 179 -16.41 13.60 2.35
CA GLY A 179 -17.69 12.94 2.56
C GLY A 179 -18.08 11.96 1.46
N PHE A 180 -17.24 11.79 0.42
CA PHE A 180 -17.45 10.82 -0.65
C PHE A 180 -16.35 9.76 -0.66
N VAL A 181 -16.71 8.57 -1.18
CA VAL A 181 -15.78 7.49 -1.52
C VAL A 181 -15.69 7.39 -3.03
N LEU A 182 -14.50 7.54 -3.57
CA LEU A 182 -14.26 7.33 -4.99
C LEU A 182 -13.93 5.85 -5.22
N THR A 183 -14.66 5.21 -6.13
CA THR A 183 -14.49 3.78 -6.44
C THR A 183 -14.15 3.58 -7.91
N ASN A 184 -13.02 2.88 -8.18
CA ASN A 184 -12.70 2.45 -9.54
C ASN A 184 -13.60 1.27 -9.93
N MET A 185 -14.32 1.42 -11.04
CA MET A 185 -15.26 0.41 -11.54
C MET A 185 -14.65 -0.46 -12.64
N ASN A 186 -13.46 -0.15 -13.13
CA ASN A 186 -12.75 -0.94 -14.12
C ASN A 186 -11.80 -1.95 -13.45
N TYR A 187 -12.34 -3.09 -13.04
CA TYR A 187 -11.54 -4.20 -12.49
C TYR A 187 -12.06 -5.56 -12.93
N GLY A 188 -11.18 -6.55 -12.92
CA GLY A 188 -11.45 -7.94 -13.29
C GLY A 188 -10.75 -8.93 -12.37
N GLY A 189 -10.71 -10.18 -12.77
CA GLY A 189 -10.05 -11.23 -12.03
C GLY A 189 -9.13 -12.07 -12.91
N LEU A 190 -8.14 -12.67 -12.27
CA LEU A 190 -7.28 -13.68 -12.85
C LEU A 190 -7.41 -14.96 -12.01
N CYS A 191 -7.70 -16.08 -12.64
CA CYS A 191 -7.72 -17.39 -12.01
C CYS A 191 -6.78 -18.35 -12.74
N LYS A 192 -6.61 -19.56 -12.20
CA LYS A 192 -5.75 -20.59 -12.79
C LYS A 192 -6.12 -21.03 -14.22
N ASP A 193 -7.35 -20.70 -14.65
CA ASP A 193 -7.90 -21.13 -15.94
C ASP A 193 -8.05 -19.96 -16.94
N GLY A 194 -7.69 -18.72 -16.55
CA GLY A 194 -7.72 -17.55 -17.44
C GLY A 194 -8.16 -16.25 -16.77
N TRP A 195 -8.36 -15.24 -17.59
CA TRP A 195 -8.86 -13.94 -17.20
C TRP A 195 -10.39 -13.96 -17.05
N GLN A 196 -10.89 -13.26 -16.03
CA GLN A 196 -12.31 -13.18 -15.71
C GLN A 196 -12.81 -11.75 -15.76
N ASN A 197 -13.97 -11.53 -16.36
CA ASN A 197 -14.66 -10.25 -16.27
C ASN A 197 -15.44 -10.17 -14.94
N ARG A 198 -15.55 -8.95 -14.43
CA ARG A 198 -16.37 -8.63 -13.28
C ARG A 198 -17.85 -8.85 -13.60
N LYS A 199 -18.62 -9.43 -12.66
CA LYS A 199 -20.07 -9.33 -12.64
C LYS A 199 -20.49 -7.93 -12.16
N GLN A 200 -21.54 -7.37 -12.75
CA GLN A 200 -22.07 -6.06 -12.37
C GLN A 200 -22.49 -6.03 -10.87
N ASN A 201 -22.30 -4.87 -10.22
CA ASN A 201 -22.77 -4.51 -8.88
C ASN A 201 -21.93 -4.95 -7.66
N ASP A 202 -20.68 -5.30 -7.83
CA ASP A 202 -19.79 -5.48 -6.69
C ASP A 202 -18.84 -4.28 -6.52
N GLU A 203 -18.53 -3.95 -5.27
CA GLU A 203 -17.83 -2.73 -4.89
C GLU A 203 -16.71 -3.06 -3.89
N PRO A 204 -15.60 -3.63 -4.37
CA PRO A 204 -14.55 -4.10 -3.50
C PRO A 204 -13.77 -2.94 -2.87
N PHE A 205 -13.39 -3.13 -1.62
CA PHE A 205 -12.64 -2.15 -0.84
C PHE A 205 -11.29 -1.77 -1.49
N HIS A 206 -10.62 -2.72 -2.12
CA HIS A 206 -9.35 -2.52 -2.83
C HIS A 206 -9.44 -1.62 -4.07
N GLN A 207 -10.62 -1.12 -4.41
CA GLN A 207 -10.84 -0.14 -5.49
C GLN A 207 -11.25 1.23 -4.94
N MET A 208 -11.22 1.41 -3.61
CA MET A 208 -11.70 2.62 -2.96
C MET A 208 -10.59 3.61 -2.66
N THR A 209 -10.90 4.87 -2.83
CA THR A 209 -10.10 6.03 -2.42
C THR A 209 -10.96 6.97 -1.59
N MET A 210 -10.41 7.53 -0.53
CA MET A 210 -11.10 8.43 0.39
C MET A 210 -10.23 9.64 0.73
N HIS A 211 -10.84 10.74 1.16
CA HIS A 211 -10.09 11.73 1.93
C HIS A 211 -9.58 11.10 3.22
N LEU A 212 -8.38 11.47 3.64
CA LEU A 212 -7.73 10.88 4.81
C LEU A 212 -8.57 11.00 6.09
N ASP A 213 -9.15 12.19 6.35
CA ASP A 213 -9.98 12.39 7.54
C ASP A 213 -11.23 11.50 7.52
N ASP A 214 -11.87 11.35 6.34
CA ASP A 214 -13.06 10.50 6.16
C ASP A 214 -12.69 9.02 6.36
N ALA A 215 -11.53 8.58 5.86
CA ALA A 215 -11.03 7.24 6.06
C ALA A 215 -10.78 6.91 7.54
N ILE A 216 -10.18 7.85 8.29
CA ILE A 216 -9.97 7.71 9.74
C ILE A 216 -11.32 7.61 10.47
N GLN A 217 -12.26 8.51 10.19
CA GLN A 217 -13.59 8.51 10.83
C GLN A 217 -14.36 7.23 10.51
N HIS A 218 -14.27 6.76 9.27
CA HIS A 218 -14.90 5.51 8.86
C HIS A 218 -14.34 4.31 9.63
N CYS A 219 -13.00 4.18 9.70
CA CYS A 219 -12.37 3.10 10.49
C CYS A 219 -12.73 3.17 11.97
N LEU A 220 -12.78 4.35 12.57
CA LEU A 220 -13.20 4.53 13.96
C LEU A 220 -14.68 4.15 14.18
N PHE A 221 -15.55 4.42 13.21
CA PHE A 221 -16.97 4.05 13.28
C PHE A 221 -17.18 2.53 13.28
N ILE A 222 -16.42 1.78 12.46
CA ILE A 222 -16.58 0.31 12.38
C ILE A 222 -15.82 -0.44 13.49
N LEU A 223 -14.78 0.14 14.07
CA LEU A 223 -13.89 -0.50 15.05
C LEU A 223 -14.63 -1.14 16.25
N PRO A 224 -15.63 -0.50 16.89
CA PRO A 224 -16.35 -1.11 18.01
C PRO A 224 -17.08 -2.41 17.65
N ASN A 225 -17.60 -2.51 16.43
CA ASN A 225 -18.23 -3.73 15.94
C ASN A 225 -17.16 -4.80 15.59
N ALA A 226 -16.08 -4.41 14.94
CA ALA A 226 -14.98 -5.30 14.59
C ALA A 226 -14.34 -5.94 15.86
N LEU A 227 -14.19 -5.19 16.93
CA LEU A 227 -13.69 -5.68 18.22
C LEU A 227 -14.62 -6.73 18.86
N LYS A 228 -15.94 -6.62 18.67
CA LYS A 228 -16.92 -7.55 19.23
C LYS A 228 -17.07 -8.82 18.41
N THR A 229 -17.02 -8.71 17.08
CA THR A 229 -17.40 -9.79 16.14
C THR A 229 -16.20 -10.40 15.43
N ASN A 230 -15.00 -9.84 15.59
CA ASN A 230 -13.83 -10.11 14.74
C ASN A 230 -14.11 -9.95 13.24
N SER A 231 -15.15 -9.18 12.91
CA SER A 231 -15.64 -8.91 11.57
C SER A 231 -15.94 -7.42 11.43
N GLY A 232 -15.26 -6.74 10.53
CA GLY A 232 -15.50 -5.33 10.19
C GLY A 232 -15.80 -5.23 8.71
N ASN A 233 -17.05 -4.90 8.36
CA ASN A 233 -17.36 -4.63 6.96
C ASN A 233 -16.96 -3.19 6.62
N ILE A 234 -15.73 -3.04 6.14
CA ILE A 234 -15.15 -1.75 5.73
C ILE A 234 -15.82 -1.24 4.44
N GLU A 235 -16.46 -2.13 3.68
CA GLU A 235 -16.97 -1.88 2.33
C GLU A 235 -18.29 -1.09 2.27
N LYS A 236 -19.07 -1.05 3.36
CA LYS A 236 -20.36 -0.36 3.37
C LYS A 236 -20.20 1.15 3.47
N GLN A 237 -20.27 1.82 2.34
CA GLN A 237 -20.24 3.28 2.20
C GLN A 237 -21.54 3.78 1.53
N THR A 238 -22.03 4.94 1.97
CA THR A 238 -23.30 5.50 1.47
C THR A 238 -23.13 6.53 0.37
N ASN A 239 -22.02 7.28 0.39
CA ASN A 239 -21.79 8.38 -0.55
C ASN A 239 -20.67 8.00 -1.52
N ARG A 240 -21.02 7.49 -2.70
CA ARG A 240 -20.05 7.02 -3.69
C ARG A 240 -20.03 7.86 -4.94
N ILE A 241 -18.83 8.04 -5.46
CA ILE A 241 -18.56 8.52 -6.81
C ILE A 241 -17.80 7.41 -7.52
N THR A 242 -18.20 7.08 -8.73
CA THR A 242 -17.52 6.08 -9.55
C THR A 242 -16.61 6.73 -10.56
N TRP A 243 -15.50 6.07 -10.87
CA TRP A 243 -14.63 6.40 -11.97
C TRP A 243 -14.12 5.12 -12.62
N GLU A 244 -13.50 5.24 -13.78
CA GLU A 244 -12.91 4.10 -14.48
C GLU A 244 -11.46 4.41 -14.83
N CYS A 245 -10.53 3.62 -14.28
CA CYS A 245 -9.15 3.63 -14.75
C CYS A 245 -9.12 3.17 -16.21
N LYS A 246 -8.23 3.73 -17.02
CA LYS A 246 -8.09 3.38 -18.44
C LYS A 246 -7.87 1.87 -18.64
N ASN A 247 -7.01 1.28 -17.83
CA ASN A 247 -6.73 -0.15 -17.85
C ASN A 247 -7.33 -0.83 -16.61
N GLN A 248 -7.66 -2.11 -16.75
CA GLN A 248 -8.36 -2.86 -15.71
C GLN A 248 -7.41 -3.25 -14.57
N ALA A 249 -7.79 -2.98 -13.31
CA ALA A 249 -7.17 -3.59 -12.14
C ALA A 249 -7.60 -5.07 -12.03
N ILE A 250 -6.71 -5.96 -11.58
CA ILE A 250 -6.95 -7.40 -11.62
C ILE A 250 -6.77 -8.01 -10.23
N HIS A 251 -7.82 -8.61 -9.71
CA HIS A 251 -7.77 -9.42 -8.50
C HIS A 251 -7.26 -10.84 -8.83
N ILE A 252 -6.22 -11.28 -8.14
CA ILE A 252 -5.59 -12.60 -8.30
C ILE A 252 -6.33 -13.60 -7.39
N ASN A 253 -7.04 -14.53 -7.99
CA ASN A 253 -7.77 -15.57 -7.25
C ASN A 253 -6.83 -16.73 -6.85
N HIS A 254 -6.02 -16.53 -5.83
CA HIS A 254 -5.02 -17.50 -5.35
C HIS A 254 -5.59 -18.57 -4.40
N GLY A 255 -6.41 -19.42 -4.81
CA GLY A 255 -6.82 -20.73 -4.32
C GLY A 255 -7.06 -21.05 -2.83
N ILE A 256 -6.51 -20.35 -1.87
CA ILE A 256 -6.53 -20.78 -0.47
C ILE A 256 -7.73 -20.22 0.33
N HIS A 257 -8.32 -19.10 -0.06
CA HIS A 257 -9.42 -18.43 0.64
C HIS A 257 -10.68 -18.24 -0.23
N PHE A 258 -11.08 -19.25 -0.95
CA PHE A 258 -12.09 -19.25 -2.00
C PHE A 258 -13.54 -19.01 -1.59
N THR A 259 -13.85 -18.50 -0.43
CA THR A 259 -15.22 -18.63 0.07
C THR A 259 -16.20 -17.56 -0.38
N SER A 260 -15.76 -16.33 -0.70
CA SER A 260 -16.72 -15.27 -1.06
C SER A 260 -16.50 -14.60 -2.43
N HIS A 261 -15.27 -14.49 -2.89
CA HIS A 261 -14.97 -13.70 -4.09
C HIS A 261 -15.28 -14.38 -5.43
N TYR A 262 -15.43 -15.71 -5.46
CA TYR A 262 -15.79 -16.44 -6.70
C TYR A 262 -17.15 -16.07 -7.29
N SER A 263 -18.05 -15.53 -6.48
CA SER A 263 -19.40 -15.18 -6.97
C SER A 263 -19.44 -13.89 -7.79
N ILE A 264 -18.41 -13.05 -7.66
CA ILE A 264 -18.36 -11.72 -8.30
C ILE A 264 -17.78 -11.74 -9.72
N TYR A 265 -17.07 -12.83 -10.08
CA TYR A 265 -16.50 -12.99 -11.40
C TYR A 265 -17.29 -13.98 -12.27
N ASP A 266 -17.34 -13.68 -13.57
CA ASP A 266 -17.97 -14.56 -14.53
C ASP A 266 -17.04 -15.72 -14.88
N LYS A 267 -17.44 -16.94 -14.51
CA LYS A 267 -16.69 -18.17 -14.78
C LYS A 267 -16.98 -18.74 -16.15
N THR A 268 -17.99 -18.25 -16.86
CA THR A 268 -18.43 -18.83 -18.12
C THR A 268 -17.70 -18.25 -19.33
N ASN A 269 -17.08 -17.08 -19.18
CA ASN A 269 -16.40 -16.34 -20.25
C ASN A 269 -14.94 -16.07 -19.90
N LEU A 270 -14.16 -17.14 -19.70
CA LEU A 270 -12.72 -17.03 -19.51
C LEU A 270 -12.04 -16.70 -20.82
N THR A 271 -11.01 -15.81 -20.75
CA THR A 271 -10.15 -15.49 -21.89
C THR A 271 -8.71 -15.86 -21.60
N GLU A 272 -7.98 -16.30 -22.62
CA GLU A 272 -6.55 -16.60 -22.51
C GLU A 272 -5.70 -15.33 -22.48
N THR A 273 -6.18 -14.28 -23.13
CA THR A 273 -5.43 -13.02 -23.30
C THR A 273 -6.24 -11.84 -22.78
N HIS A 274 -5.58 -11.01 -21.97
CA HIS A 274 -6.09 -9.71 -21.53
C HIS A 274 -5.45 -8.58 -22.34
N PRO A 275 -6.20 -7.57 -22.83
CA PRO A 275 -5.68 -6.53 -23.70
C PRO A 275 -4.48 -5.75 -23.13
N TYR A 276 -4.42 -5.55 -21.81
CA TYR A 276 -3.35 -4.81 -21.14
C TYR A 276 -2.33 -5.75 -20.48
N TRP A 277 -2.80 -6.83 -19.82
CA TRP A 277 -1.94 -7.70 -19.01
C TRP A 277 -1.32 -8.87 -19.80
N GLY A 278 -1.76 -9.15 -21.02
CA GLY A 278 -1.23 -10.23 -21.85
C GLY A 278 -1.81 -11.61 -21.56
N ASN A 279 -1.03 -12.66 -21.78
CA ASN A 279 -1.50 -14.03 -21.65
C ASN A 279 -1.56 -14.48 -20.19
N TYR A 280 -2.63 -15.19 -19.79
CA TYR A 280 -2.75 -15.71 -18.42
C TYR A 280 -1.64 -16.72 -18.08
N SER A 281 -1.09 -17.42 -19.08
CA SER A 281 0.03 -18.35 -18.92
C SER A 281 1.28 -17.72 -18.32
N ASP A 282 1.46 -16.41 -18.50
CA ASP A 282 2.59 -15.64 -17.94
C ASP A 282 2.46 -15.44 -16.41
N TYR A 283 1.31 -15.79 -15.85
CA TYR A 283 0.95 -15.60 -14.44
C TYR A 283 0.66 -16.92 -13.71
N THR A 284 0.92 -18.07 -14.31
CA THR A 284 0.60 -19.38 -13.72
C THR A 284 1.35 -19.66 -12.41
N ASN A 285 2.51 -19.02 -12.22
CA ASN A 285 3.29 -19.09 -10.98
C ASN A 285 2.64 -18.35 -9.78
N LEU A 286 1.54 -17.61 -10.00
CA LEU A 286 0.77 -16.95 -8.94
C LEU A 286 -0.28 -17.88 -8.30
N PHE A 287 -0.48 -19.06 -8.87
CA PHE A 287 -1.48 -20.04 -8.41
C PHE A 287 -0.80 -21.30 -7.83
N PHE A 288 -1.41 -21.89 -6.82
CA PHE A 288 -0.94 -23.09 -6.12
C PHE A 288 -1.96 -24.21 -6.19
#